data_6fe01935b384a9834b9dc3f0a1c66271
#
_entry.id   6fe01935b384a9834b9dc3f0a1c66271
#
_cell.length_a   1.000
_cell.length_b   1.000
_cell.length_c   1.000
_cell.angle_alpha   90.00
_cell.angle_beta   90.00
_cell.angle_gamma   90.00
#
_symmetry.space_group_name_H-M   'P 1'
#
loop_
_entity.id
_entity.type
_entity.pdbx_description
1 polymer ?
#
loop_
_entity_poly.entity_id
_entity_poly.type
_entity_poly.pdbx_seq_one_letter_code
_entity_poly.pdbx_strand_id
1 'polypeptide(L)'
;MILVQNVLGCVGKDCKPKARAAPTLTGNTLDDPSPGLITRKSIQTVFLWPSLSDSEKTIVKDAFFQIGRRTCVQFQEQEFKPWYHADRWDADKPYVLIRKSKKYAAYSDNKVEGLVDRTVLYLPESVFQQESFNHSRGAVMEQLVRFMGLKRELNRPDASSYIQPVSPVPLSVLPQFNPIQLEWPFDPESITVPLWAREKYRLTQYCPARNDADIGAGQRVGLLTRWDTIKLNSMYCPDKVGLADAHKGPCVIPRAKDQDEFRKRVWAYRKLLNKQKNH
;
A
#
# COMPACT_ATOMS: atom_id res chain seq x y z
N MET A 1 46.89 -22.79 -4.29
CA MET A 1 46.83 -22.76 -5.77
C MET A 1 45.36 -22.52 -6.13
N ILE A 2 45.00 -21.25 -6.30
CA ILE A 2 43.60 -20.82 -6.52
C ILE A 2 43.46 -20.68 -8.04
N LEU A 3 42.59 -21.51 -8.61
CA LEU A 3 42.21 -21.43 -10.02
C LEU A 3 41.26 -20.23 -10.22
N VAL A 4 41.79 -19.18 -10.78
CA VAL A 4 41.02 -18.07 -11.36
C VAL A 4 40.45 -18.56 -12.67
N GLN A 5 39.16 -18.82 -12.76
CA GLN A 5 38.48 -19.06 -14.01
C GLN A 5 38.38 -17.74 -14.80
N ASN A 6 39.15 -17.65 -15.85
CA ASN A 6 39.08 -16.59 -16.82
C ASN A 6 37.71 -16.54 -17.50
N VAL A 7 37.02 -15.42 -17.36
CA VAL A 7 35.92 -15.04 -18.24
C VAL A 7 36.52 -14.74 -19.62
N LEU A 8 36.38 -15.67 -20.56
CA LEU A 8 36.79 -15.52 -21.95
C LEU A 8 36.04 -14.34 -22.57
N GLY A 9 36.76 -13.25 -22.74
CA GLY A 9 36.35 -12.11 -23.54
C GLY A 9 36.19 -12.50 -25.01
N CYS A 10 35.12 -12.05 -25.58
CA CYS A 10 34.86 -12.13 -27.02
C CYS A 10 35.98 -11.43 -27.78
N VAL A 11 36.78 -12.18 -28.60
CA VAL A 11 37.81 -11.65 -29.48
C VAL A 11 37.28 -11.76 -30.91
N GLY A 12 36.71 -10.65 -31.43
CA GLY A 12 36.25 -10.55 -32.80
C GLY A 12 35.58 -9.21 -33.10
N LYS A 13 35.75 -8.69 -34.31
CA LYS A 13 35.24 -7.37 -34.75
C LYS A 13 33.73 -7.21 -34.77
N ASP A 14 32.94 -8.26 -34.47
CA ASP A 14 31.46 -8.27 -34.49
C ASP A 14 30.81 -8.42 -33.14
N CYS A 15 31.56 -8.27 -32.05
CA CYS A 15 30.96 -8.21 -30.70
C CYS A 15 30.31 -6.86 -30.47
N LYS A 16 29.13 -6.66 -31.06
CA LYS A 16 28.22 -5.64 -30.57
C LYS A 16 27.73 -6.08 -29.18
N PRO A 17 27.93 -5.27 -28.14
CA PRO A 17 27.34 -5.57 -26.85
C PRO A 17 25.84 -5.73 -27.09
N LYS A 18 25.29 -6.94 -26.87
CA LYS A 18 23.83 -7.12 -26.77
C LYS A 18 23.37 -6.12 -25.72
N ALA A 19 22.77 -5.04 -26.18
CA ALA A 19 22.06 -4.15 -25.25
C ALA A 19 21.22 -5.05 -24.38
N ARG A 20 21.54 -5.15 -23.09
CA ARG A 20 20.67 -5.80 -22.12
C ARG A 20 19.35 -5.12 -22.32
N ALA A 21 18.35 -5.85 -22.82
CA ALA A 21 16.99 -5.38 -22.86
C ALA A 21 16.72 -4.80 -21.48
N ALA A 22 16.36 -3.51 -21.43
CA ALA A 22 15.99 -2.89 -20.19
C ALA A 22 14.94 -3.84 -19.56
N PRO A 23 15.09 -4.24 -18.29
CA PRO A 23 14.13 -5.12 -17.67
C PRO A 23 12.77 -4.47 -17.89
N THR A 24 11.87 -5.19 -18.54
CA THR A 24 10.50 -4.76 -18.73
C THR A 24 9.98 -4.66 -17.31
N LEU A 25 9.89 -3.44 -16.78
CA LEU A 25 9.29 -3.16 -15.50
C LEU A 25 7.82 -3.51 -15.65
N THR A 26 7.47 -4.74 -15.36
CA THR A 26 6.10 -5.10 -15.01
C THR A 26 5.84 -4.44 -13.67
N GLY A 27 5.59 -3.12 -13.72
CA GLY A 27 5.28 -2.35 -12.53
C GLY A 27 3.90 -2.76 -12.06
N ASN A 28 3.83 -3.45 -10.94
CA ASN A 28 2.59 -3.69 -10.24
C ASN A 28 2.13 -2.36 -9.67
N THR A 29 0.96 -1.88 -10.04
CA THR A 29 0.38 -0.74 -9.35
C THR A 29 -0.02 -1.18 -7.93
N LEU A 30 -0.06 -0.25 -6.98
CA LEU A 30 -0.53 -0.57 -5.63
C LEU A 30 -2.00 -1.01 -5.61
N ASP A 31 -2.74 -0.78 -6.69
CA ASP A 31 -4.13 -1.17 -6.88
C ASP A 31 -4.30 -2.49 -7.65
N ASP A 32 -3.23 -3.03 -8.24
CA ASP A 32 -3.34 -4.27 -9.00
C ASP A 32 -3.82 -5.42 -8.14
N PRO A 33 -4.76 -6.22 -8.66
CA PRO A 33 -5.12 -7.49 -8.07
C PRO A 33 -3.97 -8.47 -8.32
N SER A 34 -2.85 -8.31 -7.63
CA SER A 34 -1.76 -9.30 -7.73
C SER A 34 -2.29 -10.66 -7.31
N PRO A 35 -2.12 -11.70 -8.12
CA PRO A 35 -2.47 -13.05 -7.70
C PRO A 35 -1.56 -13.44 -6.53
N GLY A 36 -2.16 -13.50 -5.36
CA GLY A 36 -1.50 -13.81 -4.10
C GLY A 36 -1.19 -12.57 -3.27
N LEU A 37 -1.57 -12.68 -2.01
CA LEU A 37 -1.20 -11.72 -0.97
C LEU A 37 0.30 -11.83 -0.77
N ILE A 38 1.05 -10.83 -1.21
CA ILE A 38 2.47 -10.75 -0.90
C ILE A 38 2.58 -10.40 0.58
N THR A 39 2.85 -11.40 1.40
CA THR A 39 3.15 -11.18 2.81
C THR A 39 4.58 -10.65 2.91
N ARG A 40 4.71 -9.37 3.20
CA ARG A 40 6.01 -8.75 3.46
C ARG A 40 6.43 -9.00 4.91
N LYS A 41 7.72 -8.88 5.20
CA LYS A 41 8.17 -8.84 6.60
C LYS A 41 7.66 -7.57 7.27
N SER A 42 7.39 -7.61 8.57
CA SER A 42 6.96 -6.42 9.33
C SER A 42 8.05 -5.34 9.38
N ILE A 43 9.31 -5.73 9.30
CA ILE A 43 10.45 -4.82 9.26
C ILE A 43 10.96 -4.76 7.81
N GLN A 44 10.94 -3.57 7.23
CA GLN A 44 11.43 -3.29 5.89
C GLN A 44 12.70 -2.45 5.97
N THR A 45 13.80 -2.97 5.43
CA THR A 45 15.03 -2.20 5.27
C THR A 45 14.91 -1.34 4.02
N VAL A 46 15.10 -0.03 4.14
CA VAL A 46 14.78 0.94 3.10
C VAL A 46 15.99 1.79 2.76
N PHE A 47 16.22 2.03 1.48
CA PHE A 47 17.13 3.05 0.99
C PHE A 47 16.35 4.14 0.25
N LEU A 48 16.51 5.40 0.68
CA LEU A 48 15.90 6.55 0.02
C LEU A 48 16.77 7.00 -1.14
N TRP A 49 16.19 6.98 -2.35
CA TRP A 49 16.94 7.32 -3.55
C TRP A 49 17.35 8.81 -3.57
N PRO A 50 18.55 9.15 -4.05
CA PRO A 50 19.05 10.54 -4.05
C PRO A 50 18.21 11.56 -4.83
N SER A 51 17.27 11.12 -5.68
CA SER A 51 16.36 12.03 -6.38
C SER A 51 15.29 12.65 -5.48
N LEU A 52 15.12 12.15 -4.26
CA LEU A 52 14.28 12.77 -3.25
C LEU A 52 15.03 13.96 -2.65
N SER A 53 14.38 15.13 -2.59
CA SER A 53 14.91 16.29 -1.88
C SER A 53 14.95 16.05 -0.36
N ASP A 54 15.65 16.87 0.38
CA ASP A 54 15.75 16.70 1.84
C ASP A 54 14.39 16.93 2.53
N SER A 55 13.57 17.85 2.00
CA SER A 55 12.20 18.03 2.49
C SER A 55 11.32 16.81 2.22
N GLU A 56 11.42 16.19 1.04
CA GLU A 56 10.69 14.96 0.71
C GLU A 56 11.15 13.79 1.57
N LYS A 57 12.47 13.65 1.80
CA LYS A 57 13.00 12.64 2.74
C LYS A 57 12.49 12.85 4.15
N THR A 58 12.38 14.10 4.61
CA THR A 58 11.83 14.43 5.93
C THR A 58 10.38 13.95 6.06
N ILE A 59 9.55 14.18 5.04
CA ILE A 59 8.16 13.70 5.00
C ILE A 59 8.11 12.16 5.07
N VAL A 60 8.97 11.49 4.29
CA VAL A 60 9.02 10.02 4.26
C VAL A 60 9.47 9.46 5.61
N LYS A 61 10.50 10.04 6.23
CA LYS A 61 11.01 9.61 7.55
C LYS A 61 9.97 9.81 8.65
N ASP A 62 9.25 10.93 8.63
CA ASP A 62 8.17 11.16 9.58
C ASP A 62 7.00 10.18 9.35
N ALA A 63 6.68 9.85 8.10
CA ALA A 63 5.71 8.79 7.80
C ALA A 63 6.15 7.42 8.36
N PHE A 64 7.43 7.05 8.25
CA PHE A 64 7.98 5.83 8.87
C PHE A 64 7.80 5.85 10.38
N PHE A 65 8.14 6.97 11.01
CA PHE A 65 7.99 7.15 12.45
C PHE A 65 6.53 7.01 12.89
N GLN A 66 5.59 7.66 12.18
CA GLN A 66 4.16 7.61 12.53
C GLN A 66 3.57 6.19 12.38
N ILE A 67 4.00 5.44 11.37
CA ILE A 67 3.59 4.03 11.20
C ILE A 67 4.20 3.18 12.32
N GLY A 68 5.51 3.27 12.52
CA GLY A 68 6.24 2.42 13.46
C GLY A 68 5.86 2.61 14.93
N ARG A 69 5.47 3.83 15.33
CA ARG A 69 5.03 4.10 16.72
C ARG A 69 3.66 3.51 17.07
N ARG A 70 2.83 3.16 16.08
CA ARG A 70 1.46 2.68 16.26
C ARG A 70 1.27 1.23 15.89
N THR A 71 2.18 0.69 15.08
CA THR A 71 2.09 -0.67 14.55
C THR A 71 3.40 -1.43 14.78
N CYS A 72 3.41 -2.73 14.50
CA CYS A 72 4.67 -3.47 14.43
C CYS A 72 5.36 -3.37 13.07
N VAL A 73 4.77 -2.66 12.12
CA VAL A 73 5.40 -2.40 10.81
C VAL A 73 6.43 -1.29 10.98
N GLN A 74 7.66 -1.57 10.58
CA GLN A 74 8.76 -0.62 10.68
C GLN A 74 9.50 -0.50 9.35
N PHE A 75 9.89 0.73 9.04
CA PHE A 75 10.75 1.04 7.90
C PHE A 75 12.08 1.55 8.46
N GLN A 76 13.13 0.76 8.29
CA GLN A 76 14.48 1.06 8.78
C GLN A 76 15.33 1.60 7.64
N GLU A 77 15.66 2.87 7.69
CA GLU A 77 16.50 3.50 6.68
C GLU A 77 17.94 2.99 6.77
N GLN A 78 18.53 2.74 5.60
CA GLN A 78 19.95 2.47 5.41
C GLN A 78 20.59 3.69 4.75
N GLU A 79 21.68 4.16 5.32
CA GLU A 79 22.43 5.31 4.78
C GLU A 79 23.27 4.94 3.58
N PHE A 80 23.68 3.68 3.47
CA PHE A 80 24.50 3.19 2.37
C PHE A 80 23.67 2.42 1.34
N LYS A 81 24.19 2.39 0.11
CA LYS A 81 23.59 1.65 -0.99
C LYS A 81 23.88 0.15 -0.84
N PRO A 82 22.89 -0.71 -0.59
CA PRO A 82 23.13 -2.14 -0.32
C PRO A 82 23.95 -2.84 -1.41
N TRP A 83 23.74 -2.50 -2.69
CA TRP A 83 24.44 -3.11 -3.82
C TRP A 83 25.89 -2.61 -4.02
N TYR A 84 26.30 -1.56 -3.33
CA TYR A 84 27.67 -1.03 -3.37
C TYR A 84 28.54 -1.52 -2.21
N HIS A 85 27.91 -1.98 -1.15
CA HIS A 85 28.54 -2.34 0.10
C HIS A 85 28.28 -3.81 0.43
N ALA A 86 28.70 -4.69 -0.49
CA ALA A 86 28.57 -6.14 -0.31
C ALA A 86 29.29 -6.67 0.95
N ASP A 87 30.27 -5.91 1.46
CA ASP A 87 30.96 -6.16 2.73
C ASP A 87 30.08 -5.88 3.98
N ARG A 88 29.04 -5.06 3.83
CA ARG A 88 28.14 -4.62 4.90
C ARG A 88 26.71 -5.12 4.75
N TRP A 89 26.41 -5.73 3.61
CA TRP A 89 25.09 -6.19 3.28
C TRP A 89 25.09 -7.70 3.08
N ASP A 90 24.32 -8.40 3.92
CA ASP A 90 24.10 -9.83 3.72
C ASP A 90 23.28 -10.02 2.43
N ALA A 91 23.79 -10.85 1.52
CA ALA A 91 23.18 -11.08 0.21
C ALA A 91 21.73 -11.57 0.29
N ASP A 92 21.34 -12.18 1.41
CA ASP A 92 20.00 -12.75 1.65
C ASP A 92 19.02 -11.77 2.28
N LYS A 93 19.43 -10.54 2.57
CA LYS A 93 18.53 -9.55 3.16
C LYS A 93 17.78 -8.77 2.07
N PRO A 94 16.45 -8.87 2.01
CA PRO A 94 15.66 -8.06 1.11
C PRO A 94 15.73 -6.58 1.51
N TYR A 95 15.67 -5.69 0.51
CA TYR A 95 15.61 -4.25 0.74
C TYR A 95 14.67 -3.55 -0.23
N VAL A 96 14.19 -2.39 0.17
CA VAL A 96 13.27 -1.55 -0.59
C VAL A 96 13.99 -0.27 -1.00
N LEU A 97 13.96 0.03 -2.29
CA LEU A 97 14.39 1.33 -2.81
C LEU A 97 13.16 2.22 -2.96
N ILE A 98 13.12 3.34 -2.27
CA ILE A 98 12.08 4.35 -2.47
C ILE A 98 12.56 5.38 -3.48
N ARG A 99 11.81 5.54 -4.56
CA ARG A 99 12.08 6.46 -5.66
C ARG A 99 10.89 7.37 -5.93
N LYS A 100 11.17 8.55 -6.42
CA LYS A 100 10.14 9.46 -6.93
C LYS A 100 9.76 9.10 -8.36
N SER A 101 8.47 9.19 -8.69
CA SER A 101 7.94 9.03 -10.03
C SER A 101 7.06 10.22 -10.42
N LYS A 102 7.12 10.63 -11.67
CA LYS A 102 6.27 11.75 -12.17
C LYS A 102 4.81 11.35 -12.34
N LYS A 103 4.50 10.07 -12.55
CA LYS A 103 3.19 9.65 -13.07
C LYS A 103 2.42 8.66 -12.20
N TYR A 104 3.06 7.79 -11.42
CA TYR A 104 2.36 6.66 -10.82
C TYR A 104 2.94 6.22 -9.48
N ALA A 105 2.06 5.65 -8.65
CA ALA A 105 2.43 4.85 -7.50
C ALA A 105 2.53 3.39 -7.93
N ALA A 106 3.69 2.81 -7.84
CA ALA A 106 3.92 1.43 -8.24
C ALA A 106 5.04 0.82 -7.42
N TYR A 107 5.10 -0.50 -7.41
CA TYR A 107 6.26 -1.21 -6.92
C TYR A 107 6.69 -2.27 -7.95
N SER A 108 7.95 -2.65 -7.90
CA SER A 108 8.52 -3.71 -8.72
C SER A 108 9.38 -4.58 -7.83
N ASP A 109 8.99 -5.86 -7.70
CA ASP A 109 9.78 -6.87 -7.01
C ASP A 109 10.68 -7.55 -8.03
N ASN A 110 11.99 -7.31 -7.93
CA ASN A 110 12.99 -7.99 -8.76
C ASN A 110 13.55 -9.18 -7.99
N LYS A 111 13.21 -10.37 -8.42
CA LYS A 111 13.93 -11.57 -8.06
C LYS A 111 15.06 -11.74 -9.08
N VAL A 112 16.27 -11.59 -8.62
CA VAL A 112 17.46 -11.96 -9.40
C VAL A 112 17.91 -13.31 -8.91
N GLU A 113 18.03 -14.31 -9.79
CA GLU A 113 18.52 -15.65 -9.43
C GLU A 113 19.76 -15.55 -8.55
N GLY A 114 19.66 -16.11 -7.34
CA GLY A 114 20.76 -16.15 -6.36
C GLY A 114 21.07 -14.83 -5.65
N LEU A 115 20.31 -13.77 -5.87
CA LEU A 115 20.48 -12.48 -5.23
C LEU A 115 19.22 -12.03 -4.49
N VAL A 116 19.42 -11.17 -3.52
CA VAL A 116 18.44 -10.56 -2.61
C VAL A 116 17.21 -10.06 -3.34
N ASP A 117 16.03 -10.33 -2.81
CA ASP A 117 14.77 -9.73 -3.23
C ASP A 117 14.85 -8.21 -3.07
N ARG A 118 15.03 -7.52 -4.19
CA ARG A 118 15.03 -6.07 -4.25
C ARG A 118 13.68 -5.58 -4.71
N THR A 119 13.04 -4.77 -3.90
CA THR A 119 11.83 -4.06 -4.29
C THR A 119 12.13 -2.60 -4.60
N VAL A 120 11.55 -2.07 -5.66
CA VAL A 120 11.53 -0.63 -5.93
C VAL A 120 10.12 -0.12 -5.72
N LEU A 121 9.95 0.80 -4.76
CA LEU A 121 8.68 1.49 -4.51
C LEU A 121 8.76 2.90 -5.12
N TYR A 122 7.85 3.20 -6.01
CA TYR A 122 7.72 4.51 -6.65
C TYR A 122 6.62 5.33 -5.97
N LEU A 123 7.00 6.49 -5.44
CA LEU A 123 6.07 7.48 -4.89
C LEU A 123 5.83 8.56 -5.94
N PRO A 124 4.58 8.86 -6.32
CA PRO A 124 4.29 9.93 -7.28
C PRO A 124 4.65 11.30 -6.67
N GLU A 125 5.11 12.23 -7.51
CA GLU A 125 5.44 13.60 -7.06
C GLU A 125 4.26 14.27 -6.36
N SER A 126 3.03 13.97 -6.78
CA SER A 126 1.83 14.54 -6.19
C SER A 126 1.64 14.27 -4.70
N VAL A 127 2.25 13.21 -4.14
CA VAL A 127 2.15 12.96 -2.68
C VAL A 127 2.96 13.95 -1.86
N PHE A 128 3.97 14.60 -2.47
CA PHE A 128 4.81 15.60 -1.83
C PHE A 128 4.31 17.04 -2.08
N GLN A 129 3.39 17.22 -3.03
CA GLN A 129 2.87 18.52 -3.48
C GLN A 129 1.48 18.80 -2.89
N GLN A 130 1.22 18.36 -1.67
CA GLN A 130 -0.04 18.61 -1.00
C GLN A 130 -0.04 19.98 -0.31
N GLU A 131 -1.23 20.47 0.06
CA GLU A 131 -1.43 21.80 0.68
C GLU A 131 -0.64 22.01 1.99
N SER A 132 -0.36 20.93 2.71
CA SER A 132 0.36 20.99 3.98
C SER A 132 1.28 19.79 4.18
N PHE A 133 2.23 19.95 5.13
CA PHE A 133 3.10 18.85 5.55
C PHE A 133 2.30 17.61 6.01
N ASN A 134 1.23 17.83 6.79
CA ASN A 134 0.38 16.72 7.27
C ASN A 134 -0.33 16.00 6.12
N HIS A 135 -0.81 16.72 5.12
CA HIS A 135 -1.44 16.15 3.93
C HIS A 135 -0.42 15.34 3.12
N SER A 136 0.78 15.86 2.90
CA SER A 136 1.87 15.14 2.21
C SER A 136 2.28 13.89 2.99
N ARG A 137 2.46 14.00 4.31
CA ARG A 137 2.74 12.86 5.17
C ARG A 137 1.63 11.79 5.07
N GLY A 138 0.37 12.19 5.14
CA GLY A 138 -0.77 11.30 5.00
C GLY A 138 -0.80 10.58 3.65
N ALA A 139 -0.54 11.30 2.57
CA ALA A 139 -0.45 10.72 1.24
C ALA A 139 0.72 9.73 1.10
N VAL A 140 1.88 10.03 1.67
CA VAL A 140 3.04 9.12 1.73
C VAL A 140 2.70 7.89 2.58
N MET A 141 2.09 8.08 3.76
CA MET A 141 1.67 6.97 4.62
C MET A 141 0.68 6.05 3.91
N GLU A 142 -0.29 6.59 3.17
CA GLU A 142 -1.20 5.79 2.34
C GLU A 142 -0.41 4.85 1.41
N GLN A 143 0.57 5.38 0.67
CA GLN A 143 1.36 4.57 -0.25
C GLN A 143 2.16 3.46 0.48
N LEU A 144 2.73 3.78 1.63
CA LEU A 144 3.51 2.84 2.44
C LEU A 144 2.64 1.71 3.01
N VAL A 145 1.48 2.03 3.59
CA VAL A 145 0.60 0.99 4.16
C VAL A 145 -0.05 0.13 3.06
N ARG A 146 -0.31 0.72 1.88
CA ARG A 146 -0.79 -0.04 0.72
C ARG A 146 0.30 -0.97 0.18
N PHE A 147 1.54 -0.52 0.16
CA PHE A 147 2.70 -1.36 -0.13
C PHE A 147 2.81 -2.54 0.85
N MET A 148 2.45 -2.33 2.12
CA MET A 148 2.33 -3.37 3.15
C MET A 148 1.04 -4.19 3.05
N GLY A 149 0.22 -4.02 2.03
CA GLY A 149 -0.95 -4.85 1.75
C GLY A 149 -2.29 -4.34 2.30
N LEU A 150 -2.32 -3.21 3.02
CA LEU A 150 -3.57 -2.58 3.45
C LEU A 150 -4.23 -1.89 2.24
N LYS A 151 -5.27 -2.47 1.67
CA LYS A 151 -5.96 -1.94 0.50
C LYS A 151 -6.90 -0.79 0.88
N ARG A 152 -7.26 0.03 -0.13
CA ARG A 152 -8.16 1.17 0.05
C ARG A 152 -9.53 0.74 0.56
N GLU A 153 -10.00 1.38 1.61
CA GLU A 153 -11.34 1.13 2.17
C GLU A 153 -12.46 1.33 1.12
N LEU A 154 -12.32 2.32 0.24
CA LEU A 154 -13.29 2.56 -0.84
C LEU A 154 -13.42 1.41 -1.84
N ASN A 155 -12.41 0.56 -1.93
CA ASN A 155 -12.39 -0.59 -2.83
C ASN A 155 -12.87 -1.88 -2.16
N ARG A 156 -13.30 -1.85 -0.90
CA ARG A 156 -13.84 -3.02 -0.21
C ARG A 156 -15.12 -3.52 -0.88
N PRO A 157 -15.35 -4.83 -0.91
CA PRO A 157 -16.56 -5.41 -1.49
C PRO A 157 -17.86 -4.91 -0.86
N ASP A 158 -17.79 -4.48 0.40
CA ASP A 158 -18.91 -3.98 1.21
C ASP A 158 -18.97 -2.44 1.29
N ALA A 159 -18.03 -1.72 0.68
CA ALA A 159 -17.90 -0.28 0.77
C ALA A 159 -19.20 0.46 0.38
N SER A 160 -19.91 -0.01 -0.65
CA SER A 160 -21.17 0.59 -1.11
C SER A 160 -22.29 0.58 -0.09
N SER A 161 -22.17 -0.22 0.98
CA SER A 161 -23.12 -0.22 2.09
C SER A 161 -22.88 0.92 3.05
N TYR A 162 -21.66 1.42 3.13
CA TYR A 162 -21.23 2.42 4.10
C TYR A 162 -21.04 3.81 3.50
N ILE A 163 -20.72 3.86 2.21
CA ILE A 163 -20.40 5.11 1.52
C ILE A 163 -21.04 5.12 0.13
N GLN A 164 -21.66 6.24 -0.23
CA GLN A 164 -22.35 6.41 -1.51
C GLN A 164 -21.75 7.58 -2.28
N PRO A 165 -21.48 7.41 -3.59
CA PRO A 165 -21.00 8.51 -4.42
C PRO A 165 -22.11 9.55 -4.63
N VAL A 166 -21.75 10.83 -4.60
CA VAL A 166 -22.65 11.96 -4.90
C VAL A 166 -23.03 11.97 -6.38
N SER A 167 -22.12 11.51 -7.24
CA SER A 167 -22.34 11.38 -8.69
C SER A 167 -21.91 9.98 -9.13
N PRO A 168 -22.45 9.44 -10.22
CA PRO A 168 -22.05 8.13 -10.73
C PRO A 168 -20.53 8.05 -10.91
N VAL A 169 -19.92 7.06 -10.29
CA VAL A 169 -18.48 6.77 -10.40
C VAL A 169 -18.32 5.54 -11.26
N PRO A 170 -17.39 5.53 -12.23
CA PRO A 170 -17.07 4.32 -12.98
C PRO A 170 -16.68 3.20 -12.04
N LEU A 171 -17.23 2.02 -12.25
CA LEU A 171 -16.82 0.82 -11.51
C LEU A 171 -15.40 0.48 -11.90
N SER A 172 -14.49 0.53 -10.96
CA SER A 172 -13.11 0.04 -11.13
C SER A 172 -13.04 -1.45 -10.79
N VAL A 173 -12.09 -2.14 -11.42
CA VAL A 173 -11.76 -3.51 -11.02
C VAL A 173 -11.29 -3.47 -9.57
N LEU A 174 -11.93 -4.26 -8.72
CA LEU A 174 -11.56 -4.29 -7.31
C LEU A 174 -10.31 -5.14 -7.10
N PRO A 175 -9.36 -4.65 -6.29
CA PRO A 175 -8.21 -5.43 -5.88
C PRO A 175 -8.65 -6.60 -4.99
N GLN A 176 -7.84 -7.64 -4.96
CA GLN A 176 -8.00 -8.70 -3.99
C GLN A 176 -7.65 -8.18 -2.59
N PHE A 177 -8.58 -8.36 -1.66
CA PHE A 177 -8.39 -7.98 -0.26
C PHE A 177 -7.76 -9.11 0.55
N ASN A 178 -6.95 -8.72 1.53
CA ASN A 178 -6.59 -9.61 2.59
C ASN A 178 -7.85 -9.95 3.41
N PRO A 179 -8.19 -11.24 3.60
CA PRO A 179 -9.33 -11.64 4.41
C PRO A 179 -9.30 -11.00 5.82
N ILE A 180 -8.13 -10.92 6.44
CA ILE A 180 -7.93 -10.29 7.75
C ILE A 180 -8.40 -8.82 7.76
N GLN A 181 -8.19 -8.07 6.67
CA GLN A 181 -8.67 -6.69 6.59
C GLN A 181 -10.21 -6.63 6.59
N LEU A 182 -10.87 -7.62 5.98
CA LEU A 182 -12.33 -7.68 5.87
C LEU A 182 -13.04 -8.13 7.16
N GLU A 183 -12.31 -8.72 8.11
CA GLU A 183 -12.83 -9.06 9.43
C GLU A 183 -13.10 -7.82 10.29
N TRP A 184 -12.42 -6.72 9.99
CA TRP A 184 -12.54 -5.45 10.72
C TRP A 184 -13.54 -4.51 10.05
N PRO A 185 -14.16 -3.59 10.81
CA PRO A 185 -15.19 -2.70 10.29
C PRO A 185 -14.65 -1.79 9.19
N PHE A 186 -15.55 -1.33 8.31
CA PHE A 186 -15.27 -0.25 7.37
C PHE A 186 -14.90 1.02 8.13
N ASP A 187 -13.83 1.67 7.71
CA ASP A 187 -13.34 2.88 8.35
C ASP A 187 -13.31 4.05 7.36
N PRO A 188 -14.29 4.96 7.41
CA PRO A 188 -14.32 6.11 6.51
C PRO A 188 -13.20 7.12 6.77
N GLU A 189 -12.62 7.12 7.97
CA GLU A 189 -11.51 7.99 8.35
C GLU A 189 -10.15 7.44 7.94
N SER A 190 -10.07 6.17 7.51
CA SER A 190 -8.82 5.47 7.22
C SER A 190 -7.82 6.31 6.42
N ILE A 191 -6.54 6.13 6.74
CA ILE A 191 -5.43 6.70 5.97
C ILE A 191 -5.50 6.32 4.47
N THR A 192 -6.16 5.20 4.15
CA THR A 192 -6.32 4.70 2.79
C THR A 192 -7.49 5.32 2.03
N VAL A 193 -8.27 6.18 2.67
CA VAL A 193 -9.33 6.97 2.04
C VAL A 193 -8.75 8.32 1.60
N PRO A 194 -8.66 8.58 0.28
CA PRO A 194 -8.00 9.78 -0.22
C PRO A 194 -8.78 11.06 0.11
N LEU A 195 -8.07 12.18 0.24
CA LEU A 195 -8.63 13.50 0.60
C LEU A 195 -9.82 13.92 -0.26
N TRP A 196 -9.76 13.66 -1.57
CA TRP A 196 -10.83 14.01 -2.50
C TRP A 196 -12.14 13.23 -2.27
N ALA A 197 -12.09 12.12 -1.52
CA ALA A 197 -13.27 11.29 -1.27
C ALA A 197 -14.36 12.05 -0.51
N ARG A 198 -14.00 12.96 0.38
CA ARG A 198 -14.94 13.79 1.14
C ARG A 198 -15.88 14.62 0.24
N GLU A 199 -15.40 15.06 -0.91
CA GLU A 199 -16.20 15.84 -1.86
C GLU A 199 -17.13 14.96 -2.69
N LYS A 200 -16.68 13.73 -2.98
CA LYS A 200 -17.35 12.83 -3.93
C LYS A 200 -18.26 11.80 -3.28
N TYR A 201 -18.21 11.62 -1.97
CA TYR A 201 -18.97 10.59 -1.26
C TYR A 201 -19.71 11.15 -0.06
N ARG A 202 -20.75 10.42 0.36
CA ARG A 202 -21.51 10.65 1.59
C ARG A 202 -21.62 9.34 2.36
N LEU A 203 -21.63 9.42 3.69
CA LEU A 203 -21.85 8.27 4.55
C LEU A 203 -23.31 7.82 4.53
N THR A 204 -23.51 6.54 4.67
CA THR A 204 -24.85 5.97 4.82
C THR A 204 -25.26 5.88 6.31
N GLN A 205 -26.51 5.53 6.55
CA GLN A 205 -27.05 5.28 7.90
C GLN A 205 -26.29 4.18 8.68
N TYR A 206 -25.47 3.37 8.01
CA TYR A 206 -24.68 2.32 8.65
C TYR A 206 -23.37 2.82 9.27
N CYS A 207 -23.08 4.11 9.15
CA CYS A 207 -21.95 4.78 9.81
C CYS A 207 -22.43 5.84 10.81
N PRO A 208 -23.22 5.48 11.82
CA PRO A 208 -23.88 6.43 12.70
C PRO A 208 -22.94 7.22 13.62
N ALA A 209 -21.71 6.72 13.81
CA ALA A 209 -20.73 7.34 14.69
C ALA A 209 -19.87 8.39 13.97
N ARG A 210 -20.14 8.68 12.70
CA ARG A 210 -19.34 9.58 11.86
C ARG A 210 -20.24 10.46 10.99
N ASN A 211 -19.66 11.55 10.50
CA ASN A 211 -20.26 12.44 9.53
C ASN A 211 -19.42 12.55 8.26
N ASP A 212 -19.94 13.18 7.22
CA ASP A 212 -19.25 13.31 5.94
C ASP A 212 -17.90 14.06 6.02
N ALA A 213 -17.74 14.92 7.04
CA ALA A 213 -16.50 15.65 7.26
C ALA A 213 -15.35 14.73 7.74
N ASP A 214 -15.68 13.56 8.28
CA ASP A 214 -14.70 12.59 8.79
C ASP A 214 -14.08 11.75 7.65
N ILE A 215 -14.74 11.71 6.47
CA ILE A 215 -14.21 10.96 5.32
C ILE A 215 -12.77 11.41 5.01
N GLY A 216 -11.83 10.47 5.04
CA GLY A 216 -10.41 10.71 4.77
C GLY A 216 -9.68 11.52 5.86
N ALA A 217 -10.21 11.56 7.07
CA ALA A 217 -9.59 12.33 8.17
C ALA A 217 -8.17 11.85 8.50
N GLY A 218 -7.91 10.54 8.46
CA GLY A 218 -6.58 9.98 8.69
C GLY A 218 -5.54 10.51 7.71
N GLN A 219 -5.86 10.56 6.42
CA GLN A 219 -4.97 11.11 5.41
C GLN A 219 -4.77 12.62 5.59
N ARG A 220 -5.84 13.37 5.91
CA ARG A 220 -5.77 14.81 6.16
C ARG A 220 -4.90 15.18 7.37
N VAL A 221 -5.03 14.44 8.46
CA VAL A 221 -4.21 14.63 9.66
C VAL A 221 -2.80 14.04 9.50
N GLY A 222 -2.63 13.10 8.58
CA GLY A 222 -1.39 12.37 8.36
C GLY A 222 -1.08 11.39 9.50
N LEU A 223 -2.10 10.72 10.02
CA LEU A 223 -1.97 9.72 11.09
C LEU A 223 -2.83 8.50 10.78
N LEU A 224 -2.34 7.33 11.18
CA LEU A 224 -3.17 6.12 11.17
C LEU A 224 -4.35 6.29 12.11
N THR A 225 -5.52 5.81 11.68
CA THR A 225 -6.66 5.66 12.57
C THR A 225 -6.44 4.47 13.51
N ARG A 226 -7.32 4.32 14.50
CA ARG A 226 -7.35 3.13 15.33
C ARG A 226 -7.52 1.86 14.49
N TRP A 227 -8.40 1.92 13.48
CA TRP A 227 -8.73 0.74 12.66
C TRP A 227 -7.65 0.44 11.63
N ASP A 228 -6.95 1.43 11.08
CA ASP A 228 -5.74 1.20 10.29
C ASP A 228 -4.69 0.44 11.11
N THR A 229 -4.46 0.89 12.35
CA THR A 229 -3.51 0.26 13.27
C THR A 229 -3.90 -1.18 13.58
N ILE A 230 -5.18 -1.44 13.90
CA ILE A 230 -5.68 -2.79 14.19
C ILE A 230 -5.51 -3.69 12.95
N LYS A 231 -5.93 -3.24 11.77
CA LYS A 231 -5.83 -4.02 10.54
C LYS A 231 -4.38 -4.38 10.21
N LEU A 232 -3.45 -3.43 10.30
CA LEU A 232 -2.03 -3.69 10.08
C LEU A 232 -1.45 -4.65 11.12
N ASN A 233 -1.74 -4.44 12.41
CA ASN A 233 -1.26 -5.33 13.45
C ASN A 233 -1.87 -6.73 13.32
N SER A 234 -3.13 -6.86 12.93
CA SER A 234 -3.75 -8.17 12.68
C SER A 234 -3.06 -8.94 11.55
N MET A 235 -2.51 -8.23 10.54
CA MET A 235 -1.78 -8.86 9.45
C MET A 235 -0.35 -9.27 9.83
N TYR A 236 0.32 -8.50 10.70
CA TYR A 236 1.76 -8.63 10.93
C TYR A 236 2.15 -9.08 12.34
N CYS A 237 1.32 -8.82 13.33
CA CYS A 237 1.56 -9.13 14.75
C CYS A 237 0.23 -9.25 15.51
N PRO A 238 -0.57 -10.28 15.22
CA PRO A 238 -1.92 -10.43 15.78
C PRO A 238 -1.94 -10.47 17.31
N ASP A 239 -0.86 -10.88 17.94
CA ASP A 239 -0.63 -10.86 19.39
C ASP A 239 -0.69 -9.44 19.99
N LYS A 240 -0.44 -8.40 19.21
CA LYS A 240 -0.50 -6.98 19.63
C LYS A 240 -1.85 -6.32 19.47
N VAL A 241 -2.84 -7.00 18.89
CA VAL A 241 -4.15 -6.38 18.60
C VAL A 241 -4.98 -6.15 19.87
N GLY A 242 -4.77 -6.93 20.91
CA GLY A 242 -5.50 -6.84 22.16
C GLY A 242 -6.98 -7.22 21.99
N LEU A 243 -7.81 -6.79 22.96
CA LEU A 243 -9.26 -7.02 22.94
C LEU A 243 -9.98 -5.97 22.06
N ALA A 244 -9.77 -6.04 20.76
CA ALA A 244 -10.50 -5.19 19.81
C ALA A 244 -11.83 -5.88 19.43
N ASP A 245 -12.91 -5.12 19.50
CA ASP A 245 -14.25 -5.59 19.15
C ASP A 245 -14.64 -5.03 17.77
N ALA A 246 -14.72 -5.91 16.78
CA ALA A 246 -15.09 -5.56 15.42
C ALA A 246 -16.49 -4.90 15.31
N HIS A 247 -17.37 -5.15 16.28
CA HIS A 247 -18.70 -4.56 16.29
C HIS A 247 -18.76 -3.13 16.84
N LYS A 248 -17.65 -2.62 17.38
CA LYS A 248 -17.53 -1.24 17.91
C LYS A 248 -16.87 -0.27 16.94
N GLY A 249 -16.91 -0.57 15.66
CA GLY A 249 -16.36 0.30 14.60
C GLY A 249 -17.22 1.54 14.34
N PRO A 250 -16.69 2.50 13.55
CA PRO A 250 -17.44 3.69 13.15
C PRO A 250 -18.62 3.35 12.25
N CYS A 251 -18.51 2.27 11.49
CA CYS A 251 -19.55 1.73 10.65
C CYS A 251 -19.88 0.31 11.13
N VAL A 252 -21.14 0.07 11.43
CA VAL A 252 -21.58 -1.18 12.04
C VAL A 252 -22.35 -2.06 11.05
N ILE A 253 -22.18 -3.36 11.19
CA ILE A 253 -22.98 -4.33 10.44
C ILE A 253 -24.44 -4.16 10.87
N PRO A 254 -25.40 -4.06 9.91
CA PRO A 254 -26.81 -3.85 10.21
C PRO A 254 -27.37 -4.92 11.15
N ARG A 255 -28.36 -4.53 11.95
CA ARG A 255 -29.12 -5.47 12.79
C ARG A 255 -29.82 -6.53 11.93
N ALA A 256 -30.24 -7.63 12.53
CA ALA A 256 -30.81 -8.78 11.82
C ALA A 256 -31.92 -8.41 10.81
N LYS A 257 -32.80 -7.46 11.14
CA LYS A 257 -33.86 -6.96 10.24
C LYS A 257 -33.38 -6.27 8.97
N ASP A 258 -32.17 -5.69 9.01
CA ASP A 258 -31.59 -4.94 7.89
C ASP A 258 -30.52 -5.79 7.17
N GLN A 259 -30.18 -6.97 7.68
CA GLN A 259 -29.13 -7.82 7.14
C GLN A 259 -29.47 -8.35 5.74
N ASP A 260 -30.73 -8.60 5.45
CA ASP A 260 -31.14 -9.15 4.14
C ASP A 260 -30.95 -8.09 3.04
N GLU A 261 -31.26 -6.82 3.31
CA GLU A 261 -31.01 -5.75 2.37
C GLU A 261 -29.50 -5.49 2.19
N PHE A 262 -28.76 -5.51 3.28
CA PHE A 262 -27.30 -5.40 3.26
C PHE A 262 -26.68 -6.55 2.46
N ARG A 263 -27.08 -7.80 2.70
CA ARG A 263 -26.61 -8.97 1.93
C ARG A 263 -26.97 -8.86 0.46
N LYS A 264 -28.18 -8.40 0.10
CA LYS A 264 -28.59 -8.17 -1.29
C LYS A 264 -27.70 -7.16 -1.99
N ARG A 265 -27.35 -6.05 -1.33
CA ARG A 265 -26.42 -5.03 -1.86
C ARG A 265 -25.01 -5.59 -2.07
N VAL A 266 -24.45 -6.27 -1.08
CA VAL A 266 -23.15 -6.93 -1.18
C VAL A 266 -23.16 -7.99 -2.31
N TRP A 267 -24.22 -8.77 -2.41
CA TRP A 267 -24.37 -9.79 -3.46
C TRP A 267 -24.53 -9.19 -4.85
N ALA A 268 -25.33 -8.15 -5.01
CA ALA A 268 -25.48 -7.43 -6.27
C ALA A 268 -24.14 -6.83 -6.74
N TYR A 269 -23.38 -6.26 -5.83
CA TYR A 269 -22.06 -5.74 -6.10
C TYR A 269 -21.07 -6.84 -6.53
N ARG A 270 -21.02 -7.97 -5.82
CA ARG A 270 -20.21 -9.14 -6.20
C ARG A 270 -20.58 -9.68 -7.59
N LYS A 271 -21.87 -9.70 -7.92
CA LYS A 271 -22.35 -10.14 -9.24
C LYS A 271 -21.87 -9.22 -10.36
N LEU A 272 -21.86 -7.90 -10.13
CA LEU A 272 -21.31 -6.92 -11.07
C LEU A 272 -19.82 -7.14 -11.31
N LEU A 273 -19.04 -7.37 -10.24
CA LEU A 273 -17.61 -7.65 -10.33
C LEU A 273 -17.30 -8.94 -11.12
N ASN A 274 -18.09 -9.99 -10.90
CA ASN A 274 -17.89 -11.25 -11.61
C ASN A 274 -18.21 -11.11 -13.10
N LYS A 275 -19.18 -10.27 -13.48
CA LYS A 275 -19.46 -9.96 -14.89
C LYS A 275 -18.28 -9.24 -15.56
N GLN A 276 -17.62 -8.34 -14.87
CA GLN A 276 -16.46 -7.59 -15.39
C GLN A 276 -15.21 -8.47 -15.55
N LYS A 277 -15.08 -9.57 -14.80
CA LYS A 277 -13.97 -10.51 -14.94
C LYS A 277 -14.09 -11.42 -16.16
N ASN A 278 -15.28 -11.55 -16.73
CA ASN A 278 -15.58 -12.45 -17.86
C ASN A 278 -15.66 -11.71 -19.22
N HIS A 279 -15.34 -10.44 -19.23
CA HIS A 279 -15.12 -9.58 -20.40
C HIS A 279 -13.69 -9.05 -20.42
#